data_b47b2360d1398c7f83502fb8b68f75bb
#
_entry.id   b47b2360d1398c7f83502fb8b68f75bb
#
_cell.length_a   1.000
_cell.length_b   1.000
_cell.length_c   1.000
_cell.angle_alpha   90.00
_cell.angle_beta   90.00
_cell.angle_gamma   90.00
#
_symmetry.space_group_name_H-M   'P 1'
#
loop_
_entity.id
_entity.type
_entity.pdbx_description
1 polymer ?
#
loop_
_entity_poly.entity_id
_entity_poly.type
_entity_poly.pdbx_seq_one_letter_code
_entity_poly.pdbx_strand_id
1 'polypeptide(L)'
;AWSFVETQRIDAAFLASVCARAVAARGLFDLQSDGVRLIHGEADGLPGLIVDRYGDTLVAQFLSAGVERWKAAIADALLEATGLHKLYERSDASGREREGLKPVTGWLRGEGATEITIREHGWKLSLDIATGHKTGFYLDQRDSRQRFAELAQHRRFRRVLNCFCYTGGFTVAALAGLQA
;
A
#
# COMPACT_ATOMS: atom_id res chain seq x y z
N ALA A 1 11.51 -1.91 18.55
CA ALA A 1 11.57 -3.31 19.02
C ALA A 1 10.63 -4.17 18.18
N TRP A 2 11.01 -5.41 17.91
CA TRP A 2 10.18 -6.40 17.20
C TRP A 2 9.26 -7.16 18.15
N SER A 3 9.66 -7.30 19.40
CA SER A 3 8.89 -7.90 20.49
C SER A 3 9.26 -7.26 21.82
N PHE A 4 8.33 -7.24 22.76
CA PHE A 4 8.56 -6.90 24.17
C PHE A 4 8.62 -8.15 25.07
N VAL A 5 8.54 -9.34 24.48
CA VAL A 5 8.70 -10.61 25.18
C VAL A 5 10.17 -11.04 25.07
N GLU A 6 10.89 -11.08 26.19
CA GLU A 6 12.33 -11.32 26.22
C GLU A 6 12.72 -12.68 25.61
N THR A 7 11.90 -13.70 25.79
CA THR A 7 12.14 -15.06 25.30
C THR A 7 11.70 -15.25 23.82
N GLN A 8 11.10 -14.24 23.21
CA GLN A 8 10.61 -14.34 21.83
C GLN A 8 11.79 -14.36 20.84
N ARG A 9 11.97 -15.49 20.19
CA ARG A 9 12.92 -15.59 19.09
C ARG A 9 12.37 -14.86 17.86
N ILE A 10 13.19 -13.99 17.27
CA ILE A 10 12.90 -13.31 16.01
C ILE A 10 13.53 -14.15 14.90
N ASP A 11 12.69 -14.89 14.20
CA ASP A 11 13.05 -15.77 13.07
C ASP A 11 11.99 -15.70 11.96
N ALA A 12 12.16 -16.50 10.93
CA ALA A 12 11.22 -16.53 9.79
C ALA A 12 9.79 -16.90 10.22
N ALA A 13 9.62 -17.82 11.17
CA ALA A 13 8.30 -18.22 11.66
C ALA A 13 7.60 -17.10 12.42
N PHE A 14 8.34 -16.35 13.24
CA PHE A 14 7.83 -15.13 13.88
C PHE A 14 7.35 -14.11 12.84
N LEU A 15 8.18 -13.83 11.83
CA LEU A 15 7.85 -12.86 10.77
C LEU A 15 6.63 -13.31 9.97
N ALA A 16 6.53 -14.59 9.62
CA ALA A 16 5.37 -15.15 8.94
C ALA A 16 4.09 -14.95 9.76
N SER A 17 4.14 -15.23 11.05
CA SER A 17 3.01 -15.04 11.97
C SER A 17 2.58 -13.57 12.06
N VAL A 18 3.54 -12.63 12.16
CA VAL A 18 3.21 -11.19 12.24
C VAL A 18 2.64 -10.67 10.92
N CYS A 19 3.23 -11.05 9.78
CA CYS A 19 2.71 -10.70 8.45
C CYS A 19 1.29 -11.23 8.24
N ALA A 20 1.05 -12.52 8.54
CA ALA A 20 -0.27 -13.14 8.41
C ALA A 20 -1.32 -12.42 9.27
N ARG A 21 -0.98 -12.08 10.51
CA ARG A 21 -1.88 -11.34 11.41
C ARG A 21 -2.20 -9.95 10.89
N ALA A 22 -1.21 -9.22 10.37
CA ALA A 22 -1.39 -7.89 9.80
C ALA A 22 -2.30 -7.94 8.55
N VAL A 23 -2.08 -8.91 7.66
CA VAL A 23 -2.92 -9.12 6.46
C VAL A 23 -4.36 -9.47 6.87
N ALA A 24 -4.54 -10.41 7.80
CA ALA A 24 -5.87 -10.85 8.26
C ALA A 24 -6.65 -9.70 8.92
N ALA A 25 -5.98 -8.79 9.63
CA ALA A 25 -6.62 -7.64 10.26
C ALA A 25 -7.31 -6.72 9.25
N ARG A 26 -6.86 -6.67 7.99
CA ARG A 26 -7.47 -5.85 6.93
C ARG A 26 -8.80 -6.42 6.44
N GLY A 27 -9.03 -7.71 6.61
CA GLY A 27 -10.31 -8.37 6.33
C GLY A 27 -11.45 -7.96 7.26
N LEU A 28 -11.15 -7.28 8.38
CA LEU A 28 -12.16 -6.73 9.30
C LEU A 28 -12.85 -5.48 8.74
N PHE A 29 -12.32 -4.89 7.68
CA PHE A 29 -12.82 -3.64 7.10
C PHE A 29 -13.39 -3.89 5.70
N ASP A 30 -14.60 -3.41 5.44
CA ASP A 30 -15.13 -3.32 4.08
C ASP A 30 -14.57 -2.07 3.40
N LEU A 31 -13.43 -2.23 2.75
CA LEU A 31 -12.70 -1.12 2.15
C LEU A 31 -13.24 -0.70 0.78
N GLN A 32 -14.12 -1.49 0.16
CA GLN A 32 -14.65 -1.25 -1.20
C GLN A 32 -13.53 -0.92 -2.20
N SER A 33 -12.35 -1.53 -2.01
CA SER A 33 -11.16 -1.26 -2.80
C SER A 33 -10.24 -2.48 -2.86
N ASP A 34 -9.57 -2.69 -3.99
CA ASP A 34 -8.46 -3.63 -4.15
C ASP A 34 -7.08 -2.96 -4.01
N GLY A 35 -7.07 -1.64 -3.70
CA GLY A 35 -5.90 -0.90 -3.23
C GLY A 35 -5.94 -0.77 -1.71
N VAL A 36 -5.06 -1.46 -0.98
CA VAL A 36 -5.12 -1.57 0.49
C VAL A 36 -3.75 -1.53 1.11
N ARG A 37 -3.55 -0.71 2.17
CA ARG A 37 -2.37 -0.82 3.02
C ARG A 37 -2.47 -2.04 3.92
N LEU A 38 -1.59 -3.03 3.69
CA LEU A 38 -1.54 -4.26 4.46
C LEU A 38 -0.68 -4.14 5.72
N ILE A 39 0.44 -3.40 5.64
CA ILE A 39 1.35 -3.21 6.77
C ILE A 39 1.73 -1.74 6.89
N HIS A 40 1.67 -1.22 8.11
CA HIS A 40 2.03 0.15 8.46
C HIS A 40 3.01 0.18 9.65
N GLY A 41 4.20 -0.34 9.42
CA GLY A 41 5.32 -0.23 10.35
C GLY A 41 5.01 -0.73 11.75
N GLU A 42 5.24 0.14 12.70
CA GLU A 42 5.09 -0.11 14.13
C GLU A 42 3.67 -0.48 14.55
N ALA A 43 2.66 0.07 13.85
CA ALA A 43 1.25 -0.22 14.13
C ALA A 43 0.91 -1.70 13.94
N ASP A 44 1.63 -2.39 13.05
CA ASP A 44 1.46 -3.81 12.75
C ASP A 44 2.59 -4.68 13.33
N GLY A 45 3.46 -4.10 14.18
CA GLY A 45 4.58 -4.82 14.82
C GLY A 45 5.75 -5.13 13.90
N LEU A 46 5.87 -4.42 12.77
CA LEU A 46 6.93 -4.57 11.77
C LEU A 46 7.63 -3.22 11.52
N PRO A 47 8.41 -2.70 12.49
CA PRO A 47 9.03 -1.39 12.42
C PRO A 47 9.82 -1.16 11.14
N GLY A 48 9.49 -0.09 10.41
CA GLY A 48 10.17 0.27 9.17
C GLY A 48 9.71 -0.49 7.94
N LEU A 49 8.63 -1.30 8.01
CA LEU A 49 8.03 -1.97 6.87
C LEU A 49 6.70 -1.30 6.48
N ILE A 50 6.57 -0.93 5.22
CA ILE A 50 5.31 -0.51 4.62
C ILE A 50 4.98 -1.50 3.51
N VAL A 51 3.74 -2.00 3.47
CA VAL A 51 3.27 -2.87 2.39
C VAL A 51 1.89 -2.44 1.95
N ASP A 52 1.76 -2.11 0.69
CA ASP A 52 0.51 -1.82 0.03
C ASP A 52 0.19 -2.90 -1.01
N ARG A 53 -1.08 -3.24 -1.14
CA ARG A 53 -1.61 -4.09 -2.19
C ARG A 53 -2.29 -3.22 -3.24
N TYR A 54 -2.03 -3.51 -4.50
CA TYR A 54 -2.70 -2.93 -5.67
C TYR A 54 -3.16 -4.07 -6.58
N GLY A 55 -4.44 -4.46 -6.46
CA GLY A 55 -4.98 -5.60 -7.18
C GLY A 55 -4.27 -6.91 -6.84
N ASP A 56 -3.52 -7.46 -7.80
CA ASP A 56 -2.74 -8.71 -7.67
C ASP A 56 -1.26 -8.50 -7.31
N THR A 57 -0.86 -7.26 -7.04
CA THR A 57 0.54 -6.88 -6.84
C THR A 57 0.74 -6.26 -5.46
N LEU A 58 1.78 -6.70 -4.76
CA LEU A 58 2.27 -6.06 -3.53
C LEU A 58 3.36 -5.05 -3.85
N VAL A 59 3.36 -3.94 -3.13
CA VAL A 59 4.45 -2.96 -3.15
C VAL A 59 4.97 -2.77 -1.74
N ALA A 60 6.27 -3.04 -1.52
CA ALA A 60 6.89 -2.98 -0.21
C ALA A 60 7.99 -1.92 -0.14
N GLN A 61 8.08 -1.26 1.01
CA GLN A 61 9.18 -0.38 1.38
C GLN A 61 9.87 -0.94 2.62
N PHE A 62 11.16 -1.26 2.50
CA PHE A 62 12.01 -1.70 3.60
C PHE A 62 12.84 -0.51 4.06
N LEU A 63 12.39 0.21 5.09
CA LEU A 63 12.91 1.53 5.47
C LEU A 63 13.97 1.50 6.56
N SER A 64 14.18 0.36 7.24
CA SER A 64 15.16 0.22 8.31
C SER A 64 16.09 -0.99 8.08
N ALA A 65 17.26 -0.97 8.70
CA ALA A 65 18.24 -2.06 8.61
C ALA A 65 17.67 -3.40 9.13
N GLY A 66 16.74 -3.35 10.10
CA GLY A 66 16.06 -4.53 10.63
C GLY A 66 15.23 -5.25 9.59
N VAL A 67 14.33 -4.55 8.89
CA VAL A 67 13.50 -5.16 7.84
C VAL A 67 14.31 -5.49 6.59
N GLU A 68 15.34 -4.72 6.27
CA GLU A 68 16.26 -5.01 5.17
C GLU A 68 16.96 -6.36 5.36
N ARG A 69 17.46 -6.65 6.58
CA ARG A 69 18.08 -7.94 6.93
C ARG A 69 17.13 -9.12 6.69
N TRP A 70 15.86 -8.94 6.95
CA TRP A 70 14.83 -9.99 6.85
C TRP A 70 14.02 -9.94 5.56
N LYS A 71 14.43 -9.13 4.59
CA LYS A 71 13.68 -8.86 3.34
C LYS A 71 13.17 -10.11 2.66
N ALA A 72 14.03 -11.11 2.44
CA ALA A 72 13.64 -12.33 1.75
C ALA A 72 12.55 -13.10 2.51
N ALA A 73 12.71 -13.30 3.81
CA ALA A 73 11.74 -14.00 4.65
C ALA A 73 10.41 -13.24 4.75
N ILE A 74 10.46 -11.92 4.84
CA ILE A 74 9.26 -11.06 4.84
C ILE A 74 8.55 -11.14 3.49
N ALA A 75 9.28 -11.10 2.37
CA ALA A 75 8.71 -11.21 1.04
C ALA A 75 7.95 -12.53 0.86
N ASP A 76 8.57 -13.64 1.24
CA ASP A 76 7.96 -14.96 1.14
C ASP A 76 6.73 -15.09 2.05
N ALA A 77 6.82 -14.59 3.29
CA ALA A 77 5.71 -14.55 4.23
C ALA A 77 4.51 -13.71 3.74
N LEU A 78 4.77 -12.58 3.08
CA LEU A 78 3.72 -11.73 2.49
C LEU A 78 3.00 -12.42 1.35
N LEU A 79 3.74 -13.07 0.44
CA LEU A 79 3.15 -13.81 -0.68
C LEU A 79 2.31 -14.99 -0.18
N GLU A 80 2.81 -15.73 0.82
CA GLU A 80 2.05 -16.81 1.44
C GLU A 80 0.77 -16.29 2.11
N ALA A 81 0.87 -15.23 2.91
CA ALA A 81 -0.28 -14.68 3.65
C ALA A 81 -1.37 -14.09 2.73
N THR A 82 -1.00 -13.60 1.55
CA THR A 82 -1.93 -12.97 0.60
C THR A 82 -2.37 -13.88 -0.53
N GLY A 83 -1.67 -14.99 -0.78
CA GLY A 83 -1.86 -15.84 -1.96
C GLY A 83 -1.45 -15.17 -3.27
N LEU A 84 -0.72 -14.04 -3.21
CA LEU A 84 -0.25 -13.33 -4.38
C LEU A 84 1.16 -13.81 -4.79
N HIS A 85 1.57 -13.44 -6.02
CA HIS A 85 2.85 -13.90 -6.59
C HIS A 85 3.78 -12.77 -7.02
N LYS A 86 3.33 -11.51 -6.90
CA LYS A 86 4.07 -10.33 -7.36
C LYS A 86 4.35 -9.40 -6.19
N LEU A 87 5.63 -9.05 -6.03
CA LEU A 87 6.05 -8.07 -5.04
C LEU A 87 7.11 -7.15 -5.65
N TYR A 88 6.78 -5.87 -5.72
CA TYR A 88 7.66 -4.79 -6.16
C TYR A 88 8.24 -4.05 -4.97
N GLU A 89 9.53 -3.77 -4.97
CA GLU A 89 10.22 -3.00 -3.94
C GLU A 89 10.30 -1.52 -4.33
N ARG A 90 9.89 -0.64 -3.41
CA ARG A 90 9.97 0.83 -3.50
C ARG A 90 10.75 1.40 -2.33
N SER A 91 11.93 0.87 -2.07
CA SER A 91 12.82 1.27 -0.97
C SER A 91 13.72 2.44 -1.39
N ASP A 92 13.12 3.51 -1.94
CA ASP A 92 13.77 4.72 -2.46
C ASP A 92 13.56 5.97 -1.59
N ALA A 93 12.94 5.82 -0.41
CA ALA A 93 12.73 6.92 0.51
C ALA A 93 14.05 7.41 1.12
N SER A 94 14.21 8.75 1.23
CA SER A 94 15.42 9.41 1.73
C SER A 94 15.79 9.02 3.18
N GLY A 95 14.84 8.53 3.97
CA GLY A 95 15.08 8.05 5.33
C GLY A 95 16.02 6.85 5.42
N ARG A 96 16.14 6.04 4.35
CA ARG A 96 17.02 4.87 4.30
C ARG A 96 18.51 5.20 4.42
N GLU A 97 18.92 6.33 3.92
CA GLU A 97 20.31 6.78 3.99
C GLU A 97 20.79 6.93 5.44
N ARG A 98 19.89 7.32 6.35
CA ARG A 98 20.18 7.43 7.80
C ARG A 98 20.42 6.07 8.46
N GLU A 99 19.88 5.01 7.88
CA GLU A 99 20.08 3.62 8.27
C GLU A 99 21.30 2.98 7.56
N GLY A 100 22.05 3.76 6.76
CA GLY A 100 23.18 3.27 5.96
C GLY A 100 22.78 2.41 4.76
N LEU A 101 21.51 2.48 4.33
CA LEU A 101 20.96 1.67 3.26
C LEU A 101 20.89 2.46 1.94
N LYS A 102 21.22 1.81 0.83
CA LYS A 102 21.08 2.39 -0.51
C LYS A 102 19.63 2.33 -0.98
N PRO A 103 19.19 3.28 -1.82
CA PRO A 103 17.90 3.18 -2.50
C PRO A 103 17.83 1.92 -3.37
N VAL A 104 16.68 1.22 -3.33
CA VAL A 104 16.41 0.03 -4.15
C VAL A 104 14.99 0.12 -4.69
N THR A 105 14.83 -0.13 -6.00
CA THR A 105 13.52 -0.27 -6.66
C THR A 105 13.57 -1.41 -7.66
N GLY A 106 12.46 -2.12 -7.82
CA GLY A 106 12.34 -3.20 -8.81
C GLY A 106 11.53 -4.38 -8.30
N TRP A 107 11.37 -5.38 -9.15
CA TRP A 107 10.68 -6.62 -8.79
C TRP A 107 11.54 -7.44 -7.82
N LEU A 108 11.00 -7.69 -6.63
CA LEU A 108 11.62 -8.56 -5.61
C LEU A 108 11.15 -10.01 -5.77
N ARG A 109 9.92 -10.20 -6.20
CA ARG A 109 9.33 -11.50 -6.57
C ARG A 109 8.36 -11.30 -7.74
N GLY A 110 8.31 -12.28 -8.65
CA GLY A 110 7.51 -12.19 -9.85
C GLY A 110 7.97 -11.09 -10.79
N GLU A 111 7.14 -10.75 -11.75
CA GLU A 111 7.37 -9.72 -12.76
C GLU A 111 6.04 -9.22 -13.35
N GLY A 112 6.03 -8.11 -14.06
CA GLY A 112 4.85 -7.58 -14.73
C GLY A 112 4.96 -6.11 -15.10
N ALA A 113 3.86 -5.54 -15.57
CA ALA A 113 3.75 -4.10 -15.80
C ALA A 113 3.74 -3.35 -14.46
N THR A 114 4.32 -2.16 -14.44
CA THR A 114 4.26 -1.26 -13.27
C THR A 114 3.04 -0.36 -13.29
N GLU A 115 2.42 -0.17 -14.45
CA GLU A 115 1.12 0.47 -14.58
C GLU A 115 0.02 -0.51 -14.18
N ILE A 116 -0.73 -0.16 -13.13
CA ILE A 116 -1.77 -0.99 -12.53
C ILE A 116 -3.06 -0.21 -12.49
N THR A 117 -4.17 -0.89 -12.72
CA THR A 117 -5.51 -0.34 -12.48
C THR A 117 -6.12 -0.99 -11.26
N ILE A 118 -6.51 -0.19 -10.27
CA ILE A 118 -7.26 -0.63 -9.10
C ILE A 118 -8.74 -0.23 -9.21
N ARG A 119 -9.57 -0.89 -8.42
CA ARG A 119 -10.98 -0.53 -8.21
C ARG A 119 -11.13 0.07 -6.82
N GLU A 120 -11.88 1.15 -6.74
CA GLU A 120 -12.22 1.82 -5.49
C GLU A 120 -13.65 2.38 -5.62
N HIS A 121 -14.57 1.98 -4.73
CA HIS A 121 -16.00 2.35 -4.79
C HIS A 121 -16.65 2.13 -6.17
N GLY A 122 -16.22 1.08 -6.90
CA GLY A 122 -16.66 0.80 -8.25
C GLY A 122 -15.92 1.59 -9.36
N TRP A 123 -15.11 2.58 -9.01
CA TRP A 123 -14.31 3.37 -9.96
C TRP A 123 -13.04 2.63 -10.35
N LYS A 124 -12.51 2.97 -11.52
CA LYS A 124 -11.19 2.49 -11.98
C LYS A 124 -10.18 3.62 -11.85
N LEU A 125 -9.08 3.34 -11.18
CA LEU A 125 -7.99 4.29 -10.95
C LEU A 125 -6.69 3.67 -11.46
N SER A 126 -6.05 4.31 -12.42
CA SER A 126 -4.74 3.88 -12.94
C SER A 126 -3.62 4.57 -12.16
N LEU A 127 -2.58 3.82 -11.86
CA LEU A 127 -1.41 4.27 -11.12
C LEU A 127 -0.16 3.54 -11.61
N ASP A 128 1.01 4.11 -11.36
CA ASP A 128 2.30 3.48 -11.65
C ASP A 128 3.03 3.23 -10.33
N ILE A 129 3.29 1.97 -10.01
CA ILE A 129 3.99 1.57 -8.78
C ILE A 129 5.49 1.89 -8.83
N ALA A 130 6.08 2.09 -10.01
CA ALA A 130 7.50 2.41 -10.16
C ALA A 130 7.79 3.89 -9.97
N THR A 131 6.94 4.77 -10.50
CA THR A 131 7.18 6.22 -10.53
C THR A 131 6.19 7.04 -9.71
N GLY A 132 5.06 6.43 -9.31
CA GLY A 132 4.03 7.09 -8.53
C GLY A 132 4.48 7.52 -7.14
N HIS A 133 3.78 8.48 -6.54
CA HIS A 133 4.06 8.96 -5.18
C HIS A 133 3.83 7.86 -4.14
N LYS A 134 4.53 7.91 -3.01
CA LYS A 134 4.50 6.90 -1.96
C LYS A 134 4.88 5.52 -2.55
N THR A 135 3.97 4.56 -2.49
CA THR A 135 4.09 3.23 -3.09
C THR A 135 3.43 3.13 -4.46
N GLY A 136 2.88 4.24 -4.98
CA GLY A 136 2.16 4.32 -6.26
C GLY A 136 0.89 5.18 -6.19
N PHE A 137 0.19 5.24 -5.03
CA PHE A 137 -1.06 5.96 -4.89
C PHE A 137 -1.32 6.44 -3.45
N TYR A 138 -2.26 7.36 -3.27
CA TYR A 138 -2.71 7.89 -1.98
C TYR A 138 -3.91 7.09 -1.44
N LEU A 139 -3.66 5.89 -0.90
CA LEU A 139 -4.68 5.01 -0.36
C LEU A 139 -5.41 5.60 0.86
N ASP A 140 -4.72 6.44 1.62
CA ASP A 140 -5.24 7.16 2.79
C ASP A 140 -6.34 8.18 2.46
N GLN A 141 -6.48 8.57 1.19
CA GLN A 141 -7.50 9.52 0.72
C GLN A 141 -8.80 8.85 0.19
N ARG A 142 -8.92 7.52 0.28
CA ARG A 142 -10.09 6.78 -0.21
C ARG A 142 -11.41 7.33 0.32
N ASP A 143 -11.53 7.45 1.63
CA ASP A 143 -12.77 7.90 2.27
C ASP A 143 -13.06 9.38 1.95
N SER A 144 -12.01 10.20 1.80
CA SER A 144 -12.14 11.59 1.36
C SER A 144 -12.66 11.68 -0.07
N ARG A 145 -12.20 10.80 -0.97
CA ARG A 145 -12.71 10.74 -2.34
C ARG A 145 -14.17 10.33 -2.38
N GLN A 146 -14.57 9.32 -1.60
CA GLN A 146 -15.96 8.90 -1.50
C GLN A 146 -16.85 10.04 -1.01
N ARG A 147 -16.48 10.67 0.11
CA ARG A 147 -17.25 11.82 0.65
C ARG A 147 -17.34 12.98 -0.33
N PHE A 148 -16.31 13.20 -1.12
CA PHE A 148 -16.34 14.23 -2.14
C PHE A 148 -17.32 13.89 -3.28
N ALA A 149 -17.38 12.62 -3.72
CA ALA A 149 -18.38 12.18 -4.70
C ALA A 149 -19.81 12.37 -4.18
N GLU A 150 -20.07 11.94 -2.94
CA GLU A 150 -21.38 12.13 -2.27
C GLU A 150 -21.77 13.61 -2.17
N LEU A 151 -20.80 14.47 -1.83
CA LEU A 151 -21.02 15.90 -1.76
C LEU A 151 -21.32 16.51 -3.14
N ALA A 152 -20.57 16.10 -4.16
CA ALA A 152 -20.77 16.56 -5.54
C ALA A 152 -22.17 16.21 -6.06
N GLN A 153 -22.65 15.00 -5.77
CA GLN A 153 -24.00 14.52 -6.08
C GLN A 153 -25.06 15.33 -5.31
N HIS A 154 -24.93 15.39 -3.99
CA HIS A 154 -25.91 16.05 -3.12
C HIS A 154 -26.06 17.55 -3.43
N ARG A 155 -24.94 18.23 -3.67
CA ARG A 155 -24.89 19.66 -3.99
C ARG A 155 -25.09 19.97 -5.47
N ARG A 156 -25.16 18.96 -6.33
CA ARG A 156 -25.31 19.07 -7.79
C ARG A 156 -24.28 20.03 -8.39
N PHE A 157 -23.00 19.80 -8.11
CA PHE A 157 -21.92 20.64 -8.62
C PHE A 157 -21.95 20.65 -10.16
N ARG A 158 -21.86 21.85 -10.76
CA ARG A 158 -21.78 21.99 -12.22
C ARG A 158 -20.35 22.15 -12.72
N ARG A 159 -19.45 22.58 -11.85
CA ARG A 159 -18.05 22.85 -12.16
C ARG A 159 -17.20 22.48 -10.95
N VAL A 160 -16.11 21.77 -11.21
CA VAL A 160 -15.11 21.39 -10.20
C VAL A 160 -13.74 21.76 -10.73
N LEU A 161 -12.93 22.45 -9.92
CA LEU A 161 -11.53 22.69 -10.16
C LEU A 161 -10.71 21.79 -9.25
N ASN A 162 -9.91 20.92 -9.83
CA ASN A 162 -8.98 20.05 -9.10
C ASN A 162 -7.54 20.56 -9.34
N CYS A 163 -6.96 21.20 -8.33
CA CYS A 163 -5.57 21.64 -8.34
C CYS A 163 -4.67 20.55 -7.77
N PHE A 164 -3.45 20.40 -8.35
CA PHE A 164 -2.48 19.36 -7.94
C PHE A 164 -3.07 17.94 -8.02
N CYS A 165 -3.75 17.65 -9.13
CA CYS A 165 -4.64 16.49 -9.27
C CYS A 165 -3.92 15.14 -9.23
N TYR A 166 -2.59 15.09 -9.39
CA TYR A 166 -1.78 13.87 -9.45
C TYR A 166 -2.36 12.90 -10.51
N THR A 167 -2.78 11.68 -10.13
CA THR A 167 -3.44 10.71 -11.02
C THR A 167 -4.94 10.97 -11.22
N GLY A 168 -5.46 12.07 -10.72
CA GLY A 168 -6.86 12.46 -10.93
C GLY A 168 -7.88 11.76 -10.04
N GLY A 169 -7.49 11.13 -8.95
CA GLY A 169 -8.42 10.39 -8.08
C GLY A 169 -9.64 11.20 -7.61
N PHE A 170 -9.45 12.46 -7.21
CA PHE A 170 -10.57 13.37 -6.88
C PHE A 170 -11.37 13.82 -8.10
N THR A 171 -10.76 13.86 -9.29
CA THR A 171 -11.50 14.14 -10.54
C THR A 171 -12.44 12.99 -10.86
N VAL A 172 -11.97 11.75 -10.73
CA VAL A 172 -12.81 10.54 -10.92
C VAL A 172 -13.97 10.55 -9.92
N ALA A 173 -13.70 10.84 -8.65
CA ALA A 173 -14.73 10.95 -7.61
C ALA A 173 -15.78 12.03 -7.93
N ALA A 174 -15.33 13.21 -8.39
CA ALA A 174 -16.25 14.28 -8.83
C ALA A 174 -17.16 13.82 -9.98
N LEU A 175 -16.58 13.21 -11.01
CA LEU A 175 -17.33 12.74 -12.18
C LEU A 175 -18.32 11.65 -11.79
N ALA A 176 -17.95 10.71 -10.94
CA ALA A 176 -18.84 9.66 -10.44
C ALA A 176 -20.02 10.24 -9.68
N GLY A 177 -19.80 11.23 -8.81
CA GLY A 177 -20.87 11.93 -8.09
C GLY A 177 -21.81 12.76 -8.99
N LEU A 178 -21.36 13.17 -10.18
CA LEU A 178 -22.18 13.93 -11.13
C LEU A 178 -23.02 13.03 -12.06
N GLN A 179 -22.67 11.75 -12.17
CA GLN A 179 -23.38 10.78 -13.02
C GLN A 179 -24.44 9.98 -12.26
N ALA A 180 -24.43 10.01 -10.95
CA ALA A 180 -25.38 9.33 -10.08
C ALA A 180 -26.56 10.23 -9.75
#